data_59578abe78bd8257dcd1cdafdd21f8f2
#
_entry.id   59578abe78bd8257dcd1cdafdd21f8f2
#
_cell.length_a   1.000
_cell.length_b   1.000
_cell.length_c   1.000
_cell.angle_alpha   90.00
_cell.angle_beta   90.00
_cell.angle_gamma   90.00
#
_symmetry.space_group_name_H-M   'P 1'
#
loop_
_entity.id
_entity.type
_entity.pdbx_description
1 polymer ?
#
loop_
_entity_poly.entity_id
_entity_poly.type
_entity_poly.pdbx_seq_one_letter_code
_entity_poly.pdbx_strand_id
1 'polypeptide(L)'
;MRLAAIASALAIVLCVAVFGAVLQKAFVSGREPLPVQAAPTAGQAPAVTAADAPTPAAAPVAAVMTADPPPPAVAPVAAVSSCAGNPNALGISRVVEIDTTGGPGFGFEHFKSHDFLREGEVVLTFDDGPWPKNTQAVLAALAAHCTKAIFFPIGLHATYEPGILKQVAAAGHAIGSHTWCHQDLSKTKGKCNVNSKVQAVEYDPKDEIEMGVSAVHWAVGGPTAPYFRFPALRQPQELIDYLGKRNIAIFSADMDSFDFKMRKPEQVRQSVMEKLKKHGKGIVLLHDFQHATAEATMDLFNDLKAGGYKIVFMKPKFSVTTIATYDEAILKQVKGSASASRPTSSVVRTISE
;
A
#
# COMPACT_ATOMS: atom_id res chain seq x y z
N MET A 1 34.65 43.23 23.29
CA MET A 1 34.05 42.03 22.74
C MET A 1 34.07 40.77 23.63
N ARG A 2 34.49 40.84 24.90
CA ARG A 2 34.54 39.67 25.81
C ARG A 2 33.44 39.67 26.90
N LEU A 3 32.70 40.75 27.08
CA LEU A 3 31.63 40.87 28.06
C LEU A 3 30.23 40.45 27.57
N ALA A 4 30.00 40.44 26.25
CA ALA A 4 28.72 40.04 25.66
C ALA A 4 28.51 38.49 25.59
N ALA A 5 29.60 37.73 25.58
CA ALA A 5 29.56 36.27 25.51
C ALA A 5 29.20 35.59 26.85
N ILE A 6 29.43 36.27 27.97
CA ILE A 6 29.17 35.71 29.30
C ILE A 6 27.69 35.88 29.72
N ALA A 7 27.05 36.95 29.25
CA ALA A 7 25.64 37.18 29.53
C ALA A 7 24.70 36.19 28.84
N SER A 8 25.07 35.72 27.64
CA SER A 8 24.26 34.71 26.88
C SER A 8 24.36 33.30 27.47
N ALA A 9 25.49 32.94 28.06
CA ALA A 9 25.67 31.63 28.68
C ALA A 9 24.87 31.47 30.01
N LEU A 10 24.72 32.55 30.75
CA LEU A 10 23.99 32.54 32.03
C LEU A 10 22.46 32.44 31.81
N ALA A 11 21.94 33.03 30.75
CA ALA A 11 20.49 32.96 30.41
C ALA A 11 20.06 31.57 30.00
N ILE A 12 20.91 30.80 29.32
CA ILE A 12 20.59 29.43 28.88
C ILE A 12 20.57 28.44 30.06
N VAL A 13 21.45 28.62 31.02
CA VAL A 13 21.49 27.77 32.22
C VAL A 13 20.28 28.03 33.14
N LEU A 14 19.77 29.25 33.22
CA LEU A 14 18.59 29.57 34.04
C LEU A 14 17.29 29.01 33.43
N CYS A 15 17.15 28.97 32.10
CA CYS A 15 16.00 28.39 31.41
C CYS A 15 15.90 26.86 31.56
N VAL A 16 17.04 26.16 31.60
CA VAL A 16 17.04 24.69 31.77
C VAL A 16 16.67 24.29 33.21
N ALA A 17 17.04 25.09 34.21
CA ALA A 17 16.73 24.83 35.60
C ALA A 17 15.23 25.05 35.93
N VAL A 18 14.57 26.01 35.26
CA VAL A 18 13.14 26.29 35.51
C VAL A 18 12.24 25.25 34.79
N PHE A 19 12.65 24.74 33.63
CA PHE A 19 11.89 23.68 32.92
C PHE A 19 11.99 22.32 33.62
N GLY A 20 13.11 22.01 34.29
CA GLY A 20 13.28 20.77 35.05
C GLY A 20 12.41 20.68 36.29
N ALA A 21 12.13 21.81 36.96
CA ALA A 21 11.34 21.84 38.18
C ALA A 21 9.80 21.75 37.98
N VAL A 22 9.33 22.09 36.76
CA VAL A 22 7.90 22.02 36.43
C VAL A 22 7.49 20.58 36.02
N LEU A 23 8.40 19.79 35.45
CA LEU A 23 8.13 18.39 35.06
C LEU A 23 8.14 17.41 36.24
N GLN A 24 8.75 17.76 37.36
CA GLN A 24 8.79 16.87 38.57
C GLN A 24 7.56 16.94 39.45
N LYS A 25 6.69 17.96 39.33
CA LYS A 25 5.44 18.08 40.11
C LYS A 25 4.20 17.45 39.45
N ALA A 26 4.28 16.99 38.22
CA ALA A 26 3.14 16.40 37.53
C ALA A 26 3.02 14.86 37.66
N PHE A 27 3.95 14.19 38.33
CA PHE A 27 3.98 12.72 38.38
C PHE A 27 3.67 12.11 39.75
N VAL A 28 3.22 12.89 40.72
CA VAL A 28 2.78 12.38 42.05
C VAL A 28 1.37 12.88 42.32
N SER A 29 0.39 12.32 41.66
CA SER A 29 -1.01 12.38 42.12
C SER A 29 -1.62 10.99 41.92
N GLY A 30 -1.97 10.39 43.07
CA GLY A 30 -2.32 8.98 43.22
C GLY A 30 -3.51 8.55 42.38
N ARG A 31 -3.39 7.37 41.83
CA ARG A 31 -4.53 6.55 41.42
C ARG A 31 -4.88 5.62 42.55
N GLU A 32 -6.02 5.84 43.17
CA GLU A 32 -6.69 4.83 44.01
C GLU A 32 -7.12 3.64 43.15
N PRO A 33 -6.97 2.40 43.62
CA PRO A 33 -7.46 1.23 42.88
C PRO A 33 -8.98 1.14 42.99
N LEU A 34 -9.65 0.97 41.81
CA LEU A 34 -11.07 0.66 41.73
C LEU A 34 -11.35 -0.76 42.26
N PRO A 35 -12.49 -1.00 42.94
CA PRO A 35 -12.83 -2.30 43.50
C PRO A 35 -13.11 -3.33 42.41
N VAL A 36 -12.50 -4.50 42.57
CA VAL A 36 -12.73 -5.69 41.72
C VAL A 36 -14.14 -6.22 42.05
N GLN A 37 -15.05 -6.17 41.08
CA GLN A 37 -16.33 -6.88 41.16
C GLN A 37 -16.09 -8.37 40.88
N ALA A 38 -16.53 -9.22 41.81
CA ALA A 38 -16.49 -10.68 41.70
C ALA A 38 -17.45 -11.17 40.59
N ALA A 39 -16.99 -12.13 39.80
CA ALA A 39 -17.79 -12.79 38.79
C ALA A 39 -18.89 -13.67 39.43
N PRO A 40 -20.07 -13.80 38.83
CA PRO A 40 -21.11 -14.68 39.33
C PRO A 40 -20.77 -16.15 39.08
N THR A 41 -20.95 -16.98 40.10
CA THR A 41 -20.83 -18.44 40.10
C THR A 41 -21.83 -19.09 39.14
N ALA A 42 -21.33 -20.03 38.35
CA ALA A 42 -22.12 -20.84 37.45
C ALA A 42 -23.14 -21.73 38.24
N GLY A 43 -24.42 -21.57 37.89
CA GLY A 43 -25.50 -22.41 38.38
C GLY A 43 -25.47 -23.79 37.70
N GLN A 44 -25.64 -24.83 38.50
CA GLN A 44 -25.76 -26.22 38.10
C GLN A 44 -27.03 -26.44 37.25
N ALA A 45 -26.92 -27.15 36.13
CA ALA A 45 -28.03 -27.66 35.36
C ALA A 45 -28.56 -28.98 36.01
N PRO A 46 -29.87 -29.26 35.95
CA PRO A 46 -30.45 -30.48 36.51
C PRO A 46 -30.20 -31.68 35.60
N ALA A 47 -29.95 -32.84 36.24
CA ALA A 47 -29.80 -34.15 35.62
C ALA A 47 -31.14 -34.63 35.04
N VAL A 48 -31.13 -35.10 33.80
CA VAL A 48 -32.23 -35.80 33.18
C VAL A 48 -31.89 -37.31 33.12
N THR A 49 -32.77 -38.11 33.72
CA THR A 49 -32.67 -39.54 33.84
C THR A 49 -32.88 -40.24 32.49
N ALA A 50 -32.08 -41.25 32.21
CA ALA A 50 -32.21 -42.15 31.07
C ALA A 50 -33.38 -43.13 31.24
N ALA A 51 -34.12 -43.35 30.17
CA ALA A 51 -35.04 -44.49 30.02
C ALA A 51 -34.82 -45.18 28.68
N ASP A 52 -34.56 -46.45 28.80
CA ASP A 52 -34.58 -47.59 27.87
C ASP A 52 -34.90 -47.38 26.37
N ALA A 53 -34.01 -47.89 25.52
CA ALA A 53 -34.31 -48.37 24.18
C ALA A 53 -33.45 -49.60 23.81
N PRO A 54 -34.02 -50.59 23.08
CA PRO A 54 -33.37 -51.88 22.88
C PRO A 54 -32.34 -51.87 21.75
N THR A 55 -31.30 -52.68 21.94
CA THR A 55 -30.19 -52.96 21.05
C THR A 55 -30.62 -53.83 19.86
N PRO A 56 -30.22 -53.53 18.63
CA PRO A 56 -30.14 -54.54 17.56
C PRO A 56 -28.67 -54.96 17.34
N ALA A 57 -28.55 -56.25 17.04
CA ALA A 57 -27.33 -57.02 16.92
C ALA A 57 -26.37 -56.54 15.82
N ALA A 58 -25.09 -56.63 16.13
CA ALA A 58 -23.95 -56.33 15.24
C ALA A 58 -23.75 -57.46 14.20
N ALA A 59 -23.58 -57.07 12.93
CA ALA A 59 -22.91 -57.86 11.91
C ALA A 59 -21.53 -57.23 11.60
N PRO A 60 -20.46 -58.00 11.40
CA PRO A 60 -19.15 -57.47 11.14
C PRO A 60 -19.02 -57.00 9.68
N VAL A 61 -18.78 -55.70 9.49
CA VAL A 61 -18.44 -55.16 8.19
C VAL A 61 -16.90 -55.06 8.12
N ALA A 62 -16.32 -55.75 7.15
CA ALA A 62 -14.89 -55.69 6.85
C ALA A 62 -14.53 -54.26 6.43
N ALA A 63 -13.56 -53.67 7.13
CA ALA A 63 -12.99 -52.37 6.78
C ALA A 63 -12.15 -52.49 5.49
N VAL A 64 -12.69 -52.00 4.40
CA VAL A 64 -11.89 -51.69 3.20
C VAL A 64 -11.15 -50.37 3.46
N MET A 65 -9.87 -50.47 3.69
CA MET A 65 -8.99 -49.29 3.71
C MET A 65 -8.89 -48.74 2.29
N THR A 66 -9.67 -47.72 1.98
CA THR A 66 -9.46 -46.90 0.78
C THR A 66 -8.27 -46.00 1.07
N ALA A 67 -7.16 -46.21 0.35
CA ALA A 67 -6.02 -45.28 0.34
C ALA A 67 -6.49 -43.92 -0.20
N ASP A 68 -6.12 -42.86 0.52
CA ASP A 68 -6.37 -41.50 0.06
C ASP A 68 -5.73 -41.28 -1.34
N PRO A 69 -6.43 -40.62 -2.27
CA PRO A 69 -5.86 -40.29 -3.57
C PRO A 69 -4.64 -39.38 -3.35
N PRO A 70 -3.54 -39.54 -4.13
CA PRO A 70 -2.38 -38.67 -4.04
C PRO A 70 -2.80 -37.23 -4.31
N PRO A 71 -2.18 -36.23 -3.63
CA PRO A 71 -2.48 -34.81 -3.87
C PRO A 71 -2.29 -34.49 -5.36
N PRO A 72 -3.15 -33.64 -5.94
CA PRO A 72 -3.06 -33.31 -7.35
C PRO A 72 -1.67 -32.75 -7.67
N ALA A 73 -1.04 -33.32 -8.69
CA ALA A 73 0.26 -32.87 -9.19
C ALA A 73 0.15 -31.40 -9.54
N VAL A 74 0.96 -30.55 -8.91
CA VAL A 74 1.08 -29.13 -9.23
C VAL A 74 1.54 -29.05 -10.68
N ALA A 75 0.66 -28.54 -11.55
CA ALA A 75 0.97 -28.35 -12.95
C ALA A 75 2.24 -27.48 -13.05
N PRO A 76 3.19 -27.81 -13.96
CA PRO A 76 4.39 -27.01 -14.13
C PRO A 76 3.98 -25.59 -14.51
N VAL A 77 4.42 -24.62 -13.70
CA VAL A 77 4.25 -23.19 -13.97
C VAL A 77 4.87 -22.95 -15.35
N ALA A 78 4.06 -22.43 -16.28
CA ALA A 78 4.48 -22.14 -17.64
C ALA A 78 5.82 -21.40 -17.64
N ALA A 79 6.77 -21.90 -18.42
CA ALA A 79 8.09 -21.32 -18.56
C ALA A 79 7.95 -19.81 -18.86
N VAL A 80 8.66 -19.00 -18.08
CA VAL A 80 8.71 -17.56 -18.21
C VAL A 80 9.12 -17.23 -19.66
N SER A 81 8.23 -16.56 -20.40
CA SER A 81 8.46 -16.15 -21.77
C SER A 81 9.75 -15.32 -21.83
N SER A 82 10.71 -15.73 -22.70
CA SER A 82 11.90 -14.94 -22.96
C SER A 82 11.47 -13.56 -23.47
N CYS A 83 12.03 -12.50 -22.89
CA CYS A 83 11.77 -11.14 -23.32
C CYS A 83 12.39 -10.94 -24.70
N ALA A 84 11.56 -10.88 -25.73
CA ALA A 84 12.03 -10.70 -27.09
C ALA A 84 12.83 -9.40 -27.20
N GLY A 85 14.10 -9.50 -27.64
CA GLY A 85 14.97 -8.34 -27.83
C GLY A 85 15.84 -7.93 -26.61
N ASN A 86 15.66 -8.52 -25.43
CA ASN A 86 16.52 -8.27 -24.28
C ASN A 86 16.91 -9.57 -23.55
N PRO A 87 18.05 -10.18 -23.88
CA PRO A 87 18.52 -11.39 -23.21
C PRO A 87 18.86 -11.16 -21.73
N ASN A 88 19.10 -9.91 -21.32
CA ASN A 88 19.41 -9.52 -19.96
C ASN A 88 18.17 -9.06 -19.18
N ALA A 89 16.97 -9.25 -19.72
CA ALA A 89 15.75 -8.87 -19.02
C ALA A 89 15.61 -9.58 -17.68
N LEU A 90 15.05 -8.88 -16.70
CA LEU A 90 14.66 -9.46 -15.41
C LEU A 90 13.59 -10.55 -15.59
N GLY A 91 12.58 -10.26 -16.43
CA GLY A 91 11.40 -11.09 -16.55
C GLY A 91 10.56 -11.12 -15.28
N ILE A 92 9.65 -12.10 -15.22
CA ILE A 92 8.91 -12.48 -14.03
C ILE A 92 9.29 -13.93 -13.71
N SER A 93 9.91 -14.15 -12.56
CA SER A 93 10.33 -15.50 -12.16
C SER A 93 9.17 -16.33 -11.63
N ARG A 94 8.20 -15.67 -11.00
CA ARG A 94 7.04 -16.31 -10.39
C ARG A 94 5.87 -15.32 -10.30
N VAL A 95 4.67 -15.81 -10.56
CA VAL A 95 3.43 -15.10 -10.26
C VAL A 95 2.79 -15.77 -9.04
N VAL A 96 2.39 -14.98 -8.05
CA VAL A 96 1.62 -15.45 -6.90
C VAL A 96 0.24 -14.82 -6.95
N GLU A 97 -0.78 -15.65 -6.80
CA GLU A 97 -2.15 -15.16 -6.67
C GLU A 97 -2.42 -14.79 -5.20
N ILE A 98 -3.01 -13.62 -5.01
CA ILE A 98 -3.31 -13.07 -3.68
C ILE A 98 -4.83 -13.10 -3.46
N ASP A 99 -5.26 -13.92 -2.52
CA ASP A 99 -6.60 -13.86 -1.97
C ASP A 99 -6.65 -12.75 -0.92
N THR A 100 -7.44 -11.72 -1.18
CA THR A 100 -7.53 -10.52 -0.32
C THR A 100 -8.65 -10.62 0.72
N THR A 101 -9.29 -11.76 0.83
CA THR A 101 -10.35 -11.98 1.83
C THR A 101 -9.84 -11.70 3.24
N GLY A 102 -10.56 -10.87 3.97
CA GLY A 102 -10.20 -10.46 5.33
C GLY A 102 -9.08 -9.42 5.41
N GLY A 103 -8.58 -8.90 4.27
CA GLY A 103 -7.58 -7.83 4.23
C GLY A 103 -6.21 -8.23 4.77
N PRO A 104 -5.55 -9.27 4.19
CA PRO A 104 -4.22 -9.66 4.64
C PRO A 104 -3.21 -8.52 4.49
N GLY A 105 -2.26 -8.43 5.42
CA GLY A 105 -1.17 -7.46 5.37
C GLY A 105 0.12 -8.08 4.82
N PHE A 106 0.84 -7.32 4.01
CA PHE A 106 2.12 -7.71 3.40
C PHE A 106 3.21 -6.66 3.67
N GLY A 107 4.45 -7.11 3.83
CA GLY A 107 5.63 -6.28 4.08
C GLY A 107 6.03 -6.26 5.55
N PHE A 108 7.27 -6.70 5.84
CA PHE A 108 7.77 -6.98 7.19
C PHE A 108 7.94 -5.77 8.09
N GLU A 109 7.94 -4.57 7.56
CA GLU A 109 7.97 -3.37 8.40
C GLU A 109 6.80 -3.38 9.40
N HIS A 110 5.60 -3.87 8.96
CA HIS A 110 4.41 -3.93 9.81
C HIS A 110 3.75 -5.31 9.89
N PHE A 111 3.84 -6.14 8.85
CA PHE A 111 3.12 -7.42 8.75
C PHE A 111 4.09 -8.59 8.57
N LYS A 112 4.19 -9.42 9.61
CA LYS A 112 5.14 -10.55 9.62
C LYS A 112 4.52 -11.90 9.26
N SER A 113 3.21 -11.94 9.07
CA SER A 113 2.46 -13.19 8.96
C SER A 113 2.57 -13.88 7.58
N HIS A 114 2.83 -13.11 6.52
CA HIS A 114 2.77 -13.61 5.15
C HIS A 114 4.13 -13.49 4.45
N ASP A 115 5.14 -14.21 5.00
CA ASP A 115 6.44 -14.35 4.34
C ASP A 115 6.38 -15.43 3.26
N PHE A 116 6.10 -15.03 2.02
CA PHE A 116 6.03 -15.93 0.88
C PHE A 116 7.22 -15.79 -0.07
N LEU A 117 8.05 -14.75 0.11
CA LEU A 117 9.22 -14.52 -0.73
C LEU A 117 10.39 -15.43 -0.33
N ARG A 118 11.05 -15.97 -1.34
CA ARG A 118 12.28 -16.75 -1.20
C ARG A 118 13.48 -15.83 -1.27
N GLU A 119 14.64 -16.31 -0.83
CA GLU A 119 15.90 -15.58 -0.95
C GLU A 119 16.15 -15.15 -2.40
N GLY A 120 16.55 -13.90 -2.58
CA GLY A 120 16.73 -13.27 -3.89
C GLY A 120 15.44 -12.83 -4.60
N GLU A 121 14.25 -13.06 -4.02
CA GLU A 121 12.99 -12.63 -4.64
C GLU A 121 12.59 -11.20 -4.24
N VAL A 122 12.14 -10.44 -5.23
CA VAL A 122 11.80 -9.02 -5.09
C VAL A 122 10.42 -8.75 -5.69
N VAL A 123 9.60 -7.99 -4.98
CA VAL A 123 8.37 -7.37 -5.50
C VAL A 123 8.62 -5.88 -5.68
N LEU A 124 8.37 -5.37 -6.88
CA LEU A 124 8.49 -3.94 -7.20
C LEU A 124 7.17 -3.22 -6.93
N THR A 125 7.21 -2.14 -6.17
CA THR A 125 6.03 -1.30 -5.93
C THR A 125 6.36 0.17 -6.11
N PHE A 126 5.41 0.93 -6.69
CA PHE A 126 5.54 2.35 -6.98
C PHE A 126 4.34 3.12 -6.43
N ASP A 127 4.61 4.16 -5.66
CA ASP A 127 3.62 4.99 -5.00
C ASP A 127 3.53 6.39 -5.64
N ASP A 128 2.46 7.11 -5.32
CA ASP A 128 2.19 8.53 -5.57
C ASP A 128 1.90 8.93 -7.03
N GLY A 129 2.14 8.07 -8.01
CA GLY A 129 1.77 8.36 -9.40
C GLY A 129 0.24 8.49 -9.62
N PRO A 130 -0.19 8.59 -10.90
CA PRO A 130 0.63 8.73 -12.09
C PRO A 130 1.19 10.15 -12.26
N TRP A 131 2.40 10.25 -12.81
CA TRP A 131 3.05 11.53 -13.07
C TRP A 131 3.57 11.60 -14.51
N PRO A 132 3.25 12.67 -15.29
CA PRO A 132 3.70 12.80 -16.66
C PRO A 132 5.22 12.66 -16.81
N LYS A 133 5.65 11.96 -17.85
CA LYS A 133 7.04 11.60 -18.16
C LYS A 133 7.66 10.59 -17.19
N ASN A 134 7.53 10.78 -15.88
CA ASN A 134 8.18 9.92 -14.89
C ASN A 134 7.55 8.53 -14.84
N THR A 135 6.24 8.42 -14.63
CA THR A 135 5.53 7.12 -14.69
C THR A 135 5.73 6.42 -16.03
N GLN A 136 5.76 7.19 -17.14
CA GLN A 136 5.98 6.64 -18.47
C GLN A 136 7.41 6.09 -18.64
N ALA A 137 8.44 6.75 -18.04
CA ALA A 137 9.80 6.23 -18.05
C ALA A 137 9.92 4.93 -17.23
N VAL A 138 9.26 4.85 -16.07
CA VAL A 138 9.15 3.61 -15.28
C VAL A 138 8.49 2.50 -16.10
N LEU A 139 7.37 2.79 -16.80
CA LEU A 139 6.69 1.83 -17.66
C LEU A 139 7.59 1.34 -18.80
N ALA A 140 8.36 2.23 -19.41
CA ALA A 140 9.30 1.87 -20.46
C ALA A 140 10.39 0.91 -19.96
N ALA A 141 10.92 1.15 -18.75
CA ALA A 141 11.89 0.26 -18.14
C ALA A 141 11.28 -1.11 -17.75
N LEU A 142 10.07 -1.13 -17.19
CA LEU A 142 9.34 -2.37 -16.90
C LEU A 142 9.08 -3.19 -18.17
N ALA A 143 8.69 -2.52 -19.27
CA ALA A 143 8.47 -3.16 -20.58
C ALA A 143 9.77 -3.70 -21.16
N ALA A 144 10.86 -2.94 -21.13
CA ALA A 144 12.18 -3.36 -21.63
C ALA A 144 12.72 -4.59 -20.89
N HIS A 145 12.37 -4.74 -19.62
CA HIS A 145 12.72 -5.90 -18.80
C HIS A 145 11.63 -6.98 -18.74
N CYS A 146 10.53 -6.86 -19.48
CA CYS A 146 9.38 -7.77 -19.50
C CYS A 146 8.92 -8.14 -18.07
N THR A 147 8.93 -7.19 -17.17
CA THR A 147 8.60 -7.38 -15.77
C THR A 147 7.34 -6.61 -15.35
N LYS A 148 6.81 -6.91 -14.18
CA LYS A 148 5.59 -6.30 -13.66
C LYS A 148 5.83 -5.75 -12.26
N ALA A 149 5.01 -4.76 -11.91
CA ALA A 149 5.02 -4.10 -10.61
C ALA A 149 3.60 -3.89 -10.09
N ILE A 150 3.49 -3.44 -8.85
CA ILE A 150 2.27 -2.94 -8.25
C ILE A 150 2.39 -1.42 -8.19
N PHE A 151 1.35 -0.71 -8.60
CA PHE A 151 1.25 0.75 -8.48
C PHE A 151 0.20 1.11 -7.44
N PHE A 152 0.52 2.07 -6.59
CA PHE A 152 -0.38 2.66 -5.61
C PHE A 152 -0.56 4.15 -5.91
N PRO A 153 -1.39 4.51 -6.90
CA PRO A 153 -1.59 5.90 -7.26
C PRO A 153 -2.41 6.65 -6.22
N ILE A 154 -2.11 7.95 -6.07
CA ILE A 154 -2.97 8.89 -5.36
C ILE A 154 -4.22 9.14 -6.21
N GLY A 155 -5.41 9.05 -5.62
CA GLY A 155 -6.67 9.20 -6.33
C GLY A 155 -6.78 10.52 -7.09
N LEU A 156 -6.33 11.62 -6.48
CA LEU A 156 -6.33 12.94 -7.11
C LEU A 156 -5.44 12.97 -8.36
N HIS A 157 -4.23 12.38 -8.30
CA HIS A 157 -3.32 12.27 -9.45
C HIS A 157 -3.92 11.36 -10.54
N ALA A 158 -4.60 10.28 -10.15
CA ALA A 158 -5.32 9.42 -11.07
C ALA A 158 -6.38 10.19 -11.88
N THR A 159 -7.08 11.17 -11.25
CA THR A 159 -8.07 12.00 -11.96
C THR A 159 -7.43 13.03 -12.89
N TYR A 160 -6.21 13.47 -12.63
CA TYR A 160 -5.49 14.40 -13.51
C TYR A 160 -4.89 13.71 -14.74
N GLU A 161 -4.39 12.48 -14.57
CA GLU A 161 -3.66 11.75 -15.59
C GLU A 161 -4.26 10.35 -15.86
N PRO A 162 -5.58 10.24 -16.15
CA PRO A 162 -6.22 8.94 -16.35
C PRO A 162 -5.65 8.19 -17.56
N GLY A 163 -5.15 8.92 -18.57
CA GLY A 163 -4.51 8.33 -19.75
C GLY A 163 -3.24 7.55 -19.41
N ILE A 164 -2.44 8.03 -18.46
CA ILE A 164 -1.23 7.34 -18.02
C ILE A 164 -1.61 6.10 -17.21
N LEU A 165 -2.61 6.21 -16.32
CA LEU A 165 -3.02 5.07 -15.50
C LEU A 165 -3.66 3.95 -16.34
N LYS A 166 -4.33 4.29 -17.46
CA LYS A 166 -4.77 3.30 -18.46
C LYS A 166 -3.59 2.58 -19.12
N GLN A 167 -2.46 3.27 -19.36
CA GLN A 167 -1.24 2.64 -19.86
C GLN A 167 -0.67 1.64 -18.83
N VAL A 168 -0.65 2.01 -17.55
CA VAL A 168 -0.25 1.09 -16.46
C VAL A 168 -1.10 -0.19 -16.48
N ALA A 169 -2.42 -0.03 -16.57
CA ALA A 169 -3.36 -1.16 -16.63
C ALA A 169 -3.18 -2.01 -17.88
N ALA A 170 -3.09 -1.37 -19.06
CA ALA A 170 -2.89 -2.06 -20.34
C ALA A 170 -1.57 -2.83 -20.39
N ALA A 171 -0.54 -2.34 -19.71
CA ALA A 171 0.72 -3.05 -19.55
C ALA A 171 0.61 -4.24 -18.57
N GLY A 172 -0.53 -4.48 -17.93
CA GLY A 172 -0.80 -5.63 -17.06
C GLY A 172 -0.16 -5.56 -15.68
N HIS A 173 0.11 -4.37 -15.18
CA HIS A 173 0.52 -4.14 -13.80
C HIS A 173 -0.68 -4.23 -12.85
N ALA A 174 -0.44 -4.57 -11.58
CA ALA A 174 -1.47 -4.44 -10.55
C ALA A 174 -1.59 -2.98 -10.11
N ILE A 175 -2.82 -2.51 -9.92
CA ILE A 175 -3.07 -1.12 -9.52
C ILE A 175 -3.96 -1.16 -8.29
N GLY A 176 -3.42 -0.75 -7.15
CA GLY A 176 -4.10 -0.54 -5.89
C GLY A 176 -4.50 0.93 -5.69
N SER A 177 -4.59 1.38 -4.43
CA SER A 177 -4.92 2.76 -4.08
C SER A 177 -4.02 3.28 -2.95
N HIS A 178 -3.75 4.60 -2.97
CA HIS A 178 -2.93 5.31 -1.99
C HIS A 178 -3.64 6.54 -1.41
N THR A 179 -4.91 6.37 -1.05
CA THR A 179 -5.86 7.41 -0.63
C THR A 179 -6.27 8.39 -1.74
N TRP A 180 -7.20 9.28 -1.41
CA TRP A 180 -7.62 10.34 -2.33
C TRP A 180 -6.56 11.42 -2.48
N CYS A 181 -6.03 11.94 -1.37
CA CYS A 181 -5.22 13.15 -1.34
C CYS A 181 -3.89 12.97 -0.59
N HIS A 182 -3.44 11.74 -0.42
CA HIS A 182 -2.21 11.38 0.30
C HIS A 182 -2.17 11.93 1.74
N GLN A 183 -3.30 11.81 2.46
CA GLN A 183 -3.38 12.26 3.85
C GLN A 183 -2.79 11.23 4.81
N ASP A 184 -2.15 11.73 5.88
CA ASP A 184 -1.77 10.91 7.03
C ASP A 184 -3.04 10.52 7.81
N LEU A 185 -3.54 9.31 7.57
CA LEU A 185 -4.82 8.84 8.12
C LEU A 185 -4.77 8.57 9.63
N SER A 186 -3.61 8.72 10.28
CA SER A 186 -3.52 8.77 11.75
C SER A 186 -4.01 10.11 12.34
N LYS A 187 -4.36 11.07 11.49
CA LYS A 187 -4.84 12.41 11.83
C LYS A 187 -6.22 12.63 11.22
N THR A 188 -7.02 13.48 11.85
CA THR A 188 -8.35 13.87 11.37
C THR A 188 -8.34 15.12 10.51
N LYS A 189 -7.20 15.81 10.40
CA LYS A 189 -7.05 17.05 9.61
C LYS A 189 -5.80 16.98 8.77
N GLY A 190 -5.92 17.45 7.54
CA GLY A 190 -4.82 17.49 6.60
C GLY A 190 -4.96 18.63 5.60
N LYS A 191 -4.03 18.67 4.65
CA LYS A 191 -4.05 19.62 3.54
C LYS A 191 -4.21 18.85 2.25
N CYS A 192 -5.25 19.14 1.51
CA CYS A 192 -5.49 18.60 0.19
C CYS A 192 -5.37 19.72 -0.85
N ASN A 193 -4.64 19.44 -1.93
CA ASN A 193 -4.49 20.39 -3.03
C ASN A 193 -5.45 20.00 -4.16
N VAL A 194 -6.63 20.58 -4.15
CA VAL A 194 -7.65 20.36 -5.18
C VAL A 194 -7.74 21.62 -6.04
N ASN A 195 -7.67 21.46 -7.36
CA ASN A 195 -7.75 22.57 -8.32
C ASN A 195 -6.75 23.71 -8.05
N SER A 196 -5.49 23.35 -7.75
CA SER A 196 -4.40 24.30 -7.44
C SER A 196 -4.64 25.14 -6.18
N LYS A 197 -5.64 24.80 -5.36
CA LYS A 197 -5.90 25.45 -4.06
C LYS A 197 -5.51 24.49 -2.95
N VAL A 198 -4.58 24.92 -2.12
CA VAL A 198 -4.24 24.20 -0.88
C VAL A 198 -5.25 24.58 0.18
N GLN A 199 -6.06 23.62 0.60
CA GLN A 199 -7.04 23.82 1.66
C GLN A 199 -6.68 22.91 2.84
N ALA A 200 -6.77 23.46 4.05
CA ALA A 200 -6.83 22.63 5.24
C ALA A 200 -8.27 22.12 5.35
N VAL A 201 -8.43 20.82 5.26
CA VAL A 201 -9.75 20.17 5.34
C VAL A 201 -9.78 19.24 6.53
N GLU A 202 -10.94 19.16 7.14
CA GLU A 202 -11.27 18.07 8.02
C GLU A 202 -11.82 16.93 7.14
N TYR A 203 -11.38 15.71 7.37
CA TYR A 203 -11.76 14.56 6.55
C TYR A 203 -12.03 13.34 7.43
N ASP A 204 -12.92 12.48 6.97
CA ASP A 204 -13.02 11.12 7.50
C ASP A 204 -11.95 10.26 6.81
N PRO A 205 -11.08 9.55 7.55
CA PRO A 205 -10.09 8.67 6.96
C PRO A 205 -10.65 7.59 6.05
N LYS A 206 -11.89 7.13 6.27
CA LYS A 206 -12.56 6.15 5.40
C LYS A 206 -12.97 6.77 4.07
N ASP A 207 -13.39 8.06 4.09
CA ASP A 207 -13.67 8.79 2.86
C ASP A 207 -12.42 8.94 2.00
N GLU A 208 -11.27 9.24 2.61
CA GLU A 208 -9.97 9.29 1.92
C GLU A 208 -9.61 7.95 1.24
N ILE A 209 -9.89 6.83 1.90
CA ILE A 209 -9.69 5.49 1.35
C ILE A 209 -10.62 5.26 0.16
N GLU A 210 -11.93 5.42 0.36
CA GLU A 210 -12.93 5.05 -0.65
C GLU A 210 -12.94 6.01 -1.85
N MET A 211 -12.74 7.32 -1.62
CA MET A 211 -12.54 8.29 -2.71
C MET A 211 -11.31 7.92 -3.55
N GLY A 212 -10.22 7.50 -2.90
CA GLY A 212 -9.01 7.04 -3.60
C GLY A 212 -9.28 5.80 -4.45
N VAL A 213 -9.96 4.79 -3.89
CA VAL A 213 -10.35 3.56 -4.60
C VAL A 213 -11.23 3.89 -5.81
N SER A 214 -12.28 4.68 -5.63
CA SER A 214 -13.20 5.07 -6.70
C SER A 214 -12.52 5.90 -7.79
N ALA A 215 -11.62 6.81 -7.42
CA ALA A 215 -10.88 7.63 -8.38
C ALA A 215 -9.95 6.79 -9.27
N VAL A 216 -9.23 5.86 -8.66
CA VAL A 216 -8.34 4.94 -9.39
C VAL A 216 -9.15 4.03 -10.32
N HIS A 217 -10.26 3.46 -9.83
CA HIS A 217 -11.15 2.64 -10.63
C HIS A 217 -11.71 3.42 -11.83
N TRP A 218 -12.19 4.65 -11.62
CA TRP A 218 -12.65 5.53 -12.68
C TRP A 218 -11.56 5.83 -13.71
N ALA A 219 -10.34 6.17 -13.25
CA ALA A 219 -9.24 6.54 -14.13
C ALA A 219 -8.76 5.37 -15.00
N VAL A 220 -8.71 4.16 -14.44
CA VAL A 220 -8.38 2.93 -15.17
C VAL A 220 -9.49 2.60 -16.19
N GLY A 221 -10.74 2.81 -15.82
CA GLY A 221 -11.91 2.44 -16.63
C GLY A 221 -12.14 0.92 -16.68
N GLY A 222 -11.70 0.19 -15.68
CA GLY A 222 -11.81 -1.26 -15.59
C GLY A 222 -11.38 -1.78 -14.22
N PRO A 223 -11.26 -3.12 -14.07
CA PRO A 223 -10.92 -3.75 -12.80
C PRO A 223 -9.61 -3.26 -12.22
N THR A 224 -9.58 -2.99 -10.90
CA THR A 224 -8.39 -2.63 -10.14
C THR A 224 -8.17 -3.63 -9.00
N ALA A 225 -6.93 -3.73 -8.51
CA ALA A 225 -6.58 -4.65 -7.46
C ALA A 225 -7.16 -4.17 -6.11
N PRO A 226 -7.69 -5.07 -5.26
CA PRO A 226 -8.09 -4.74 -3.90
C PRO A 226 -6.84 -4.65 -3.01
N TYR A 227 -5.94 -3.73 -3.35
CA TYR A 227 -4.69 -3.44 -2.66
C TYR A 227 -4.67 -1.99 -2.20
N PHE A 228 -4.19 -1.77 -1.00
CA PHE A 228 -4.10 -0.45 -0.41
C PHE A 228 -2.76 -0.25 0.29
N ARG A 229 -2.18 0.93 0.16
CA ARG A 229 -1.02 1.35 0.96
C ARG A 229 -1.34 2.64 1.67
N PHE A 230 -1.05 2.67 2.98
CA PHE A 230 -1.21 3.86 3.80
C PHE A 230 -0.11 4.88 3.53
N PRO A 231 -0.42 6.19 3.38
CA PRO A 231 0.58 7.24 3.32
C PRO A 231 1.55 7.20 4.50
N ALA A 232 2.84 7.37 4.22
CA ALA A 232 3.93 7.29 5.19
C ALA A 232 3.92 5.99 6.02
N LEU A 233 3.30 4.92 5.52
CA LEU A 233 3.11 3.62 6.15
C LEU A 233 2.45 3.70 7.56
N ARG A 234 1.69 4.75 7.85
CA ARG A 234 0.98 4.94 9.11
C ARG A 234 -0.38 4.26 9.08
N GLN A 235 -0.54 3.23 9.88
CA GLN A 235 -1.61 2.24 9.79
C GLN A 235 -2.43 2.18 11.09
N PRO A 236 -3.42 3.08 11.29
CA PRO A 236 -4.34 3.00 12.43
C PRO A 236 -5.10 1.68 12.43
N GLN A 237 -5.17 1.00 13.58
CA GLN A 237 -5.80 -0.31 13.70
C GLN A 237 -7.26 -0.31 13.23
N GLU A 238 -8.01 0.75 13.53
CA GLU A 238 -9.40 0.88 13.08
C GLU A 238 -9.53 0.82 11.55
N LEU A 239 -8.55 1.40 10.82
CA LEU A 239 -8.56 1.40 9.36
C LEU A 239 -8.05 0.08 8.78
N ILE A 240 -7.16 -0.63 9.48
CA ILE A 240 -6.80 -2.01 9.15
C ILE A 240 -8.04 -2.89 9.22
N ASP A 241 -8.80 -2.79 10.33
CA ASP A 241 -10.04 -3.56 10.52
C ASP A 241 -11.11 -3.20 9.47
N TYR A 242 -11.18 -1.92 9.09
CA TYR A 242 -12.06 -1.44 8.02
C TYR A 242 -11.71 -2.07 6.67
N LEU A 243 -10.43 -2.00 6.27
CA LEU A 243 -9.94 -2.60 5.03
C LEU A 243 -10.14 -4.12 5.02
N GLY A 244 -9.98 -4.77 6.18
CA GLY A 244 -10.29 -6.19 6.35
C GLY A 244 -11.74 -6.53 5.98
N LYS A 245 -12.71 -5.74 6.47
CA LYS A 245 -14.14 -5.89 6.12
C LYS A 245 -14.43 -5.60 4.64
N ARG A 246 -13.60 -4.80 4.01
CA ARG A 246 -13.67 -4.48 2.57
C ARG A 246 -12.97 -5.52 1.69
N ASN A 247 -12.33 -6.54 2.27
CA ASN A 247 -11.47 -7.51 1.59
C ASN A 247 -10.37 -6.84 0.76
N ILE A 248 -9.79 -5.78 1.29
CA ILE A 248 -8.69 -5.03 0.67
C ILE A 248 -7.40 -5.36 1.43
N ALA A 249 -6.42 -5.93 0.72
CA ALA A 249 -5.11 -6.25 1.28
C ALA A 249 -4.28 -4.98 1.53
N ILE A 250 -3.54 -4.96 2.64
CA ILE A 250 -2.74 -3.82 3.06
C ILE A 250 -1.28 -4.08 2.73
N PHE A 251 -0.66 -3.14 2.02
CA PHE A 251 0.75 -3.22 1.67
C PHE A 251 1.56 -2.24 2.51
N SER A 252 2.44 -2.79 3.34
CA SER A 252 3.60 -2.12 3.86
C SER A 252 4.79 -2.33 2.90
N ALA A 253 6.01 -2.28 3.39
CA ALA A 253 7.21 -2.59 2.65
C ALA A 253 8.12 -3.49 3.47
N ASP A 254 9.06 -4.18 2.81
CA ASP A 254 10.19 -4.80 3.47
C ASP A 254 11.37 -3.84 3.47
N MET A 255 11.40 -2.96 2.48
CA MET A 255 12.39 -1.90 2.39
C MET A 255 11.83 -0.66 1.70
N ASP A 256 11.87 0.46 2.40
CA ASP A 256 11.67 1.80 1.83
C ASP A 256 12.98 2.24 1.16
N SER A 257 12.94 2.58 -0.12
CA SER A 257 14.12 3.10 -0.85
C SER A 257 14.56 4.46 -0.35
N PHE A 258 13.66 5.25 0.24
CA PHE A 258 13.81 6.67 0.54
C PHE A 258 14.12 7.54 -0.68
N ASP A 259 13.75 7.09 -1.88
CA ASP A 259 13.99 7.79 -3.15
C ASP A 259 13.37 9.19 -3.19
N PHE A 260 12.27 9.43 -2.47
CA PHE A 260 11.67 10.76 -2.33
C PHE A 260 12.59 11.83 -1.71
N LYS A 261 13.68 11.41 -1.04
CA LYS A 261 14.73 12.30 -0.52
C LYS A 261 15.90 12.49 -1.49
N MET A 262 15.93 11.74 -2.58
CA MET A 262 17.06 11.66 -3.49
C MET A 262 16.84 12.53 -4.73
N ARG A 263 17.94 13.06 -5.26
CA ARG A 263 17.91 13.91 -6.45
C ARG A 263 18.71 13.36 -7.61
N LYS A 264 19.47 12.29 -7.37
CA LYS A 264 20.32 11.65 -8.37
C LYS A 264 19.93 10.18 -8.52
N PRO A 265 19.83 9.68 -9.75
CA PRO A 265 19.44 8.29 -10.01
C PRO A 265 20.39 7.26 -9.36
N GLU A 266 21.68 7.58 -9.26
CA GLU A 266 22.67 6.70 -8.64
C GLU A 266 22.39 6.49 -7.14
N GLN A 267 21.87 7.50 -6.44
CA GLN A 267 21.51 7.39 -5.02
C GLN A 267 20.35 6.43 -4.81
N VAL A 268 19.35 6.46 -5.71
CA VAL A 268 18.20 5.54 -5.69
C VAL A 268 18.68 4.11 -5.89
N ARG A 269 19.48 3.87 -6.93
CA ARG A 269 20.06 2.54 -7.22
C ARG A 269 20.86 2.01 -6.04
N GLN A 270 21.80 2.81 -5.54
CA GLN A 270 22.63 2.43 -4.39
C GLN A 270 21.78 2.07 -3.17
N SER A 271 20.81 2.90 -2.81
CA SER A 271 19.94 2.66 -1.66
C SER A 271 19.18 1.34 -1.77
N VAL A 272 18.59 1.06 -2.93
CA VAL A 272 17.85 -0.21 -3.14
C VAL A 272 18.79 -1.40 -3.08
N MET A 273 19.93 -1.35 -3.79
CA MET A 273 20.85 -2.48 -3.87
C MET A 273 21.55 -2.79 -2.54
N GLU A 274 21.92 -1.77 -1.76
CA GLU A 274 22.49 -1.96 -0.41
C GLU A 274 21.48 -2.60 0.53
N LYS A 275 20.22 -2.17 0.48
CA LYS A 275 19.17 -2.74 1.32
C LYS A 275 18.84 -4.19 0.91
N LEU A 276 18.75 -4.46 -0.38
CA LEU A 276 18.54 -5.82 -0.88
C LEU A 276 19.69 -6.74 -0.51
N LYS A 277 20.94 -6.28 -0.60
CA LYS A 277 22.11 -7.05 -0.14
C LYS A 277 22.04 -7.37 1.35
N LYS A 278 21.46 -6.48 2.17
CA LYS A 278 21.31 -6.68 3.61
C LYS A 278 20.15 -7.61 3.95
N HIS A 279 19.02 -7.49 3.24
CA HIS A 279 17.76 -8.19 3.57
C HIS A 279 17.58 -9.48 2.77
N GLY A 280 18.28 -9.64 1.66
CA GLY A 280 18.23 -10.80 0.78
C GLY A 280 17.02 -10.85 -0.15
N LYS A 281 15.88 -10.33 0.27
CA LYS A 281 14.60 -10.37 -0.44
C LYS A 281 13.69 -9.23 0.00
N GLY A 282 12.57 -8.97 -0.71
CA GLY A 282 11.55 -8.11 -0.15
C GLY A 282 10.67 -7.36 -1.14
N ILE A 283 9.64 -6.73 -0.57
CA ILE A 283 8.76 -5.75 -1.22
C ILE A 283 9.45 -4.39 -1.16
N VAL A 284 9.85 -3.88 -2.33
CA VAL A 284 10.57 -2.59 -2.45
C VAL A 284 9.56 -1.48 -2.69
N LEU A 285 9.62 -0.43 -1.86
CA LEU A 285 8.85 0.79 -2.01
C LEU A 285 9.67 1.83 -2.77
N LEU A 286 9.14 2.28 -3.89
CA LEU A 286 9.65 3.33 -4.78
C LEU A 286 8.51 4.32 -5.07
N HIS A 287 8.83 5.49 -5.66
CA HIS A 287 7.83 6.49 -6.02
C HIS A 287 8.00 6.91 -7.49
N ASP A 288 7.03 6.57 -8.34
CA ASP A 288 7.11 6.83 -9.79
C ASP A 288 6.84 8.30 -10.17
N PHE A 289 6.43 9.14 -9.23
CA PHE A 289 6.37 10.58 -9.45
C PHE A 289 7.75 11.25 -9.37
N GLN A 290 8.72 10.61 -8.72
CA GLN A 290 10.08 11.14 -8.54
C GLN A 290 10.92 11.03 -9.81
N HIS A 291 11.51 12.16 -10.22
CA HIS A 291 12.35 12.21 -11.41
C HIS A 291 13.60 11.33 -11.29
N ALA A 292 14.29 11.38 -10.14
CA ALA A 292 15.47 10.54 -9.92
C ALA A 292 15.16 9.04 -9.97
N THR A 293 13.98 8.63 -9.49
CA THR A 293 13.53 7.23 -9.58
C THR A 293 13.24 6.84 -11.02
N ALA A 294 12.53 7.71 -11.74
CA ALA A 294 12.21 7.47 -13.16
C ALA A 294 13.48 7.28 -14.00
N GLU A 295 14.49 8.11 -13.80
CA GLU A 295 15.80 8.00 -14.46
C GLU A 295 16.58 6.76 -14.00
N ALA A 296 16.49 6.40 -12.71
CA ALA A 296 17.22 5.26 -12.16
C ALA A 296 16.68 3.91 -12.61
N THR A 297 15.40 3.81 -12.96
CA THR A 297 14.68 2.52 -13.01
C THR A 297 15.28 1.53 -14.01
N MET A 298 15.68 1.99 -15.20
CA MET A 298 16.30 1.12 -16.19
C MET A 298 17.58 0.47 -15.66
N ASP A 299 18.48 1.28 -15.13
CA ASP A 299 19.75 0.81 -14.59
C ASP A 299 19.59 0.02 -13.29
N LEU A 300 18.60 0.38 -12.46
CA LEU A 300 18.24 -0.39 -11.28
C LEU A 300 17.84 -1.82 -11.66
N PHE A 301 17.09 -1.98 -12.74
CA PHE A 301 16.69 -3.31 -13.20
C PHE A 301 17.87 -4.10 -13.76
N ASN A 302 18.82 -3.43 -14.43
CA ASN A 302 20.09 -4.05 -14.80
C ASN A 302 20.89 -4.51 -13.57
N ASP A 303 20.97 -3.69 -12.52
CA ASP A 303 21.65 -4.02 -11.26
C ASP A 303 20.97 -5.19 -10.54
N LEU A 304 19.63 -5.22 -10.49
CA LEU A 304 18.86 -6.33 -9.93
C LEU A 304 19.18 -7.64 -10.67
N LYS A 305 19.22 -7.59 -12.01
CA LYS A 305 19.57 -8.75 -12.83
C LYS A 305 20.98 -9.23 -12.58
N ALA A 306 21.95 -8.32 -12.57
CA ALA A 306 23.35 -8.61 -12.29
C ALA A 306 23.57 -9.17 -10.88
N GLY A 307 22.78 -8.69 -9.90
CA GLY A 307 22.77 -9.19 -8.53
C GLY A 307 22.06 -10.54 -8.34
N GLY A 308 21.50 -11.13 -9.41
CA GLY A 308 20.82 -12.43 -9.35
C GLY A 308 19.40 -12.37 -8.74
N TYR A 309 18.85 -11.19 -8.54
CA TYR A 309 17.50 -11.03 -8.01
C TYR A 309 16.44 -11.46 -9.03
N LYS A 310 15.31 -11.93 -8.52
CA LYS A 310 14.20 -12.50 -9.28
C LYS A 310 12.91 -11.76 -8.97
N ILE A 311 12.18 -11.33 -9.98
CA ILE A 311 10.93 -10.60 -9.76
C ILE A 311 9.78 -11.58 -9.52
N VAL A 312 9.04 -11.35 -8.44
CA VAL A 312 7.75 -11.97 -8.14
C VAL A 312 6.65 -10.96 -8.38
N PHE A 313 5.65 -11.36 -9.15
CA PHE A 313 4.47 -10.54 -9.39
C PHE A 313 3.30 -11.04 -8.54
N MET A 314 2.73 -10.15 -7.74
CA MET A 314 1.54 -10.42 -6.91
C MET A 314 0.29 -10.04 -7.70
N LYS A 315 -0.44 -11.04 -8.20
CA LYS A 315 -1.67 -10.86 -8.96
C LYS A 315 -2.88 -11.01 -8.03
N PRO A 316 -3.82 -10.05 -8.01
CA PRO A 316 -5.02 -10.22 -7.20
C PRO A 316 -5.91 -11.32 -7.77
N LYS A 317 -6.52 -12.11 -6.88
CA LYS A 317 -7.53 -13.12 -7.22
C LYS A 317 -8.86 -12.49 -7.62
N PHE A 318 -9.19 -11.37 -7.00
CA PHE A 318 -10.43 -10.62 -7.21
C PHE A 318 -10.11 -9.16 -7.58
N SER A 319 -11.11 -8.46 -8.07
CA SER A 319 -11.05 -7.01 -8.26
C SER A 319 -11.69 -6.30 -7.07
N VAL A 320 -11.27 -5.06 -6.80
CA VAL A 320 -11.92 -4.24 -5.78
C VAL A 320 -13.35 -3.91 -6.20
N THR A 321 -14.26 -3.91 -5.23
CA THR A 321 -15.63 -3.39 -5.41
C THR A 321 -15.68 -1.98 -4.87
N THR A 322 -16.03 -1.00 -5.71
CA THR A 322 -16.23 0.39 -5.32
C THR A 322 -17.56 0.60 -4.60
N ILE A 323 -17.72 1.74 -3.95
CA ILE A 323 -18.97 2.14 -3.30
C ILE A 323 -19.63 3.24 -4.14
N ALA A 324 -20.86 3.03 -4.56
CA ALA A 324 -21.57 3.89 -5.52
C ALA A 324 -21.59 5.37 -5.15
N THR A 325 -21.73 5.73 -3.87
CA THR A 325 -21.73 7.11 -3.42
C THR A 325 -20.40 7.83 -3.68
N TYR A 326 -19.28 7.13 -3.58
CA TYR A 326 -17.95 7.68 -3.89
C TYR A 326 -17.70 7.71 -5.40
N ASP A 327 -18.21 6.74 -6.17
CA ASP A 327 -18.16 6.79 -7.63
C ASP A 327 -18.89 8.02 -8.17
N GLU A 328 -20.09 8.32 -7.65
CA GLU A 328 -20.83 9.52 -7.99
C GLU A 328 -20.09 10.81 -7.60
N ALA A 329 -19.43 10.82 -6.43
CA ALA A 329 -18.65 11.96 -5.97
C ALA A 329 -17.47 12.24 -6.91
N ILE A 330 -16.75 11.20 -7.34
CA ILE A 330 -15.65 11.31 -8.33
C ILE A 330 -16.19 11.83 -9.67
N LEU A 331 -17.30 11.30 -10.16
CA LEU A 331 -17.89 11.76 -11.43
C LEU A 331 -18.29 13.26 -11.38
N LYS A 332 -18.80 13.74 -10.26
CA LYS A 332 -19.11 15.16 -10.06
C LYS A 332 -17.84 16.01 -10.06
N GLN A 333 -16.79 15.55 -9.37
CA GLN A 333 -15.51 16.24 -9.28
C GLN A 333 -14.84 16.40 -10.66
N VAL A 334 -14.76 15.31 -11.42
CA VAL A 334 -14.12 15.30 -12.74
C VAL A 334 -14.90 16.15 -13.75
N LYS A 335 -16.23 16.08 -13.75
CA LYS A 335 -17.08 16.94 -14.59
C LYS A 335 -16.91 18.42 -14.24
N GLY A 336 -16.85 18.77 -12.96
CA GLY A 336 -16.60 20.13 -12.49
C GLY A 336 -15.25 20.68 -12.96
N SER A 337 -14.21 19.86 -12.95
CA SER A 337 -12.87 20.22 -13.45
C SER A 337 -12.85 20.43 -14.97
N ALA A 338 -13.55 19.60 -15.74
CA ALA A 338 -13.66 19.74 -17.20
C ALA A 338 -14.43 21.01 -17.61
N SER A 339 -15.43 21.41 -16.84
CA SER A 339 -16.19 22.65 -17.06
C SER A 339 -15.42 23.92 -16.69
N ALA A 340 -14.37 23.82 -15.90
CA ALA A 340 -13.48 24.92 -15.55
C ALA A 340 -12.46 25.26 -16.64
N SER A 341 -12.32 24.45 -17.68
CA SER A 341 -11.53 24.78 -18.87
C SER A 341 -12.22 25.93 -19.61
N ARG A 342 -11.54 27.08 -19.66
CA ARG A 342 -12.06 28.29 -20.33
C ARG A 342 -12.27 27.98 -21.82
N PRO A 343 -13.49 28.16 -22.39
CA PRO A 343 -13.72 27.91 -23.81
C PRO A 343 -12.76 28.71 -24.67
N THR A 344 -12.20 28.08 -25.71
CA THR A 344 -11.26 28.73 -26.63
C THR A 344 -11.84 30.07 -27.18
N SER A 345 -13.14 30.12 -27.42
CA SER A 345 -13.88 31.34 -27.83
C SER A 345 -13.80 32.49 -26.82
N SER A 346 -13.51 32.22 -25.55
CA SER A 346 -13.32 33.27 -24.53
C SER A 346 -11.88 33.80 -24.45
N VAL A 347 -10.93 33.12 -25.13
CA VAL A 347 -9.49 33.45 -25.13
C VAL A 347 -9.06 33.99 -26.50
N VAL A 348 -9.67 33.51 -27.58
CA VAL A 348 -9.35 33.91 -28.95
C VAL A 348 -10.51 34.70 -29.52
N ARG A 349 -10.29 36.00 -29.81
CA ARG A 349 -11.21 36.86 -30.56
C ARG A 349 -10.63 37.18 -31.91
N THR A 350 -11.33 36.82 -32.97
CA THR A 350 -10.97 37.28 -34.33
C THR A 350 -11.29 38.76 -34.44
N ILE A 351 -10.28 39.55 -34.73
CA ILE A 351 -10.46 40.96 -35.11
C ILE A 351 -10.44 40.93 -36.63
N SER A 352 -11.60 41.11 -37.29
CA SER A 352 -11.67 41.30 -38.72
C SER A 352 -11.02 42.63 -39.06
N GLU A 353 -10.11 42.64 -40.05
CA GLU A 353 -9.58 43.87 -40.67
C GLU A 353 -10.64 44.64 -41.41
#